data_7a7129e0c99954b22c2c4fd5ddcf7f09
#
_entry.id   7a7129e0c99954b22c2c4fd5ddcf7f09
#
_cell.length_a   1.000
_cell.length_b   1.000
_cell.length_c   1.000
_cell.angle_alpha   90.00
_cell.angle_beta   90.00
_cell.angle_gamma   90.00
#
_symmetry.space_group_name_H-M   'P 1'
#
loop_
_entity.id
_entity.type
_entity.pdbx_description
1 polymer ?
#
loop_
_entity_poly.entity_id
_entity_poly.type
_entity_poly.pdbx_seq_one_letter_code
_entity_poly.pdbx_strand_id
1 'polypeptide(L)'
;MQLIDLTPDDPDVINVFSDIDRLINSLYPVATAQSLSVSQLGQPNVYAIGLKNEEGIIACGAIVMQFDTQPYGEIRRLYVKPSYRGKGLSRRIMQILLHHAGEEEIPIIKLETGPKQRQSIHLYENLGFVQCAPFGE
;
A
#
# COMPACT_ATOMS: atom_id res chain seq x y z
N MET A 1 8.15 6.96 16.86
CA MET A 1 7.44 6.28 15.78
C MET A 1 8.24 5.04 15.39
N GLN A 2 7.61 3.91 15.34
CA GLN A 2 8.27 2.62 15.16
C GLN A 2 7.83 1.96 13.86
N LEU A 3 8.79 1.46 13.07
CA LEU A 3 8.52 0.63 11.90
C LEU A 3 8.22 -0.79 12.35
N ILE A 4 7.10 -1.34 11.90
CA ILE A 4 6.69 -2.71 12.25
C ILE A 4 6.28 -3.48 11.00
N ASP A 5 6.34 -4.80 11.08
CA ASP A 5 5.69 -5.68 10.12
C ASP A 5 4.21 -5.78 10.45
N LEU A 6 3.36 -5.78 9.43
CA LEU A 6 1.94 -5.98 9.62
C LEU A 6 1.64 -7.47 9.75
N THR A 7 0.91 -7.83 10.79
CA THR A 7 0.54 -9.23 11.05
C THR A 7 -0.97 -9.39 11.10
N PRO A 8 -1.52 -10.56 10.73
CA PRO A 8 -2.96 -10.74 10.68
C PRO A 8 -3.66 -10.71 12.03
N ASP A 9 -2.93 -10.93 13.12
CA ASP A 9 -3.51 -11.00 14.47
C ASP A 9 -3.54 -9.66 15.20
N ASP A 10 -2.90 -8.63 14.66
CA ASP A 10 -2.80 -7.33 15.31
C ASP A 10 -4.10 -6.54 15.17
N PRO A 11 -4.79 -6.20 16.27
CA PRO A 11 -6.01 -5.38 16.19
C PRO A 11 -5.81 -4.03 15.51
N ASP A 12 -4.64 -3.43 15.64
CA ASP A 12 -4.33 -2.16 14.98
C ASP A 12 -4.30 -2.30 13.46
N VAL A 13 -3.85 -3.46 12.95
CA VAL A 13 -3.88 -3.77 11.52
C VAL A 13 -5.31 -3.88 11.04
N ILE A 14 -6.15 -4.58 11.77
CA ILE A 14 -7.58 -4.73 11.44
C ILE A 14 -8.24 -3.35 11.38
N ASN A 15 -7.94 -2.48 12.34
CA ASN A 15 -8.51 -1.15 12.41
C ASN A 15 -8.07 -0.27 11.23
N VAL A 16 -6.78 -0.26 10.90
CA VAL A 16 -6.29 0.58 9.81
C VAL A 16 -6.79 0.08 8.45
N PHE A 17 -6.91 -1.23 8.25
CA PHE A 17 -7.47 -1.78 7.02
C PHE A 17 -8.96 -1.41 6.88
N SER A 18 -9.71 -1.40 7.98
CA SER A 18 -11.10 -0.92 7.97
C SER A 18 -11.19 0.56 7.60
N ASP A 19 -10.26 1.37 8.09
CA ASP A 19 -10.21 2.80 7.73
C ASP A 19 -9.96 2.98 6.23
N ILE A 20 -9.05 2.20 5.67
CA ILE A 20 -8.75 2.23 4.22
C ILE A 20 -9.99 1.85 3.42
N ASP A 21 -10.66 0.76 3.80
CA ASP A 21 -11.85 0.28 3.10
C ASP A 21 -12.97 1.33 3.13
N ARG A 22 -13.18 1.99 4.26
CA ARG A 22 -14.17 3.07 4.37
C ARG A 22 -13.84 4.25 3.46
N LEU A 23 -12.56 4.64 3.38
CA LEU A 23 -12.14 5.72 2.50
C LEU A 23 -12.40 5.37 1.04
N ILE A 24 -11.97 4.20 0.60
CA ILE A 24 -12.14 3.76 -0.78
C ILE A 24 -13.62 3.65 -1.13
N ASN A 25 -14.44 3.09 -0.24
CA ASN A 25 -15.88 2.97 -0.46
C ASN A 25 -16.57 4.34 -0.53
N SER A 26 -16.07 5.33 0.19
CA SER A 26 -16.62 6.69 0.13
C SER A 26 -16.29 7.39 -1.19
N LEU A 27 -15.11 7.12 -1.77
CA LEU A 27 -14.67 7.71 -3.04
C LEU A 27 -15.22 6.96 -4.25
N TYR A 28 -15.35 5.65 -4.15
CA TYR A 28 -15.75 4.76 -5.24
C TYR A 28 -16.79 3.76 -4.74
N PRO A 29 -18.07 4.17 -4.57
CA PRO A 29 -19.08 3.30 -3.94
C PRO A 29 -19.32 1.97 -4.64
N VAL A 30 -19.04 1.91 -5.95
CA VAL A 30 -19.23 0.69 -6.74
C VAL A 30 -17.88 0.02 -7.08
N ALA A 31 -16.81 0.43 -6.43
CA ALA A 31 -15.50 -0.15 -6.69
C ALA A 31 -15.46 -1.61 -6.26
N THR A 32 -14.92 -2.43 -7.13
CA THR A 32 -14.71 -3.84 -6.86
C THR A 32 -13.23 -4.17 -6.69
N ALA A 33 -12.42 -3.16 -6.41
CA ALA A 33 -10.99 -3.29 -6.29
C ALA A 33 -10.65 -4.40 -5.29
N GLN A 34 -9.80 -5.32 -5.71
CA GLN A 34 -9.33 -6.38 -4.84
C GLN A 34 -8.23 -5.85 -3.96
N SER A 35 -8.55 -5.65 -2.70
CA SER A 35 -7.59 -5.23 -1.70
C SER A 35 -6.97 -6.44 -1.04
N LEU A 36 -5.74 -6.27 -0.60
CA LEU A 36 -5.09 -7.23 0.28
C LEU A 36 -5.88 -7.35 1.58
N SER A 37 -6.33 -8.55 1.93
CA SER A 37 -7.04 -8.78 3.19
C SER A 37 -6.05 -9.02 4.32
N VAL A 38 -6.54 -8.85 5.56
CA VAL A 38 -5.73 -9.13 6.75
C VAL A 38 -5.20 -10.56 6.75
N SER A 39 -6.04 -11.51 6.33
CA SER A 39 -5.65 -12.93 6.31
C SER A 39 -4.52 -13.25 5.33
N GLN A 40 -4.27 -12.40 4.35
CA GLN A 40 -3.21 -12.61 3.37
C GLN A 40 -1.85 -12.10 3.84
N LEU A 41 -1.78 -11.40 4.96
CA LEU A 41 -0.53 -10.78 5.43
C LEU A 41 0.58 -11.78 5.77
N GLY A 42 0.22 -12.99 6.13
CA GLY A 42 1.22 -14.02 6.46
C GLY A 42 1.78 -14.78 5.26
N GLN A 43 1.32 -14.48 4.04
CA GLN A 43 1.76 -15.21 2.87
C GLN A 43 3.18 -14.82 2.45
N PRO A 44 3.97 -15.78 1.90
CA PRO A 44 5.37 -15.52 1.55
C PRO A 44 5.58 -14.46 0.49
N ASN A 45 4.57 -14.23 -0.37
CA ASN A 45 4.64 -13.23 -1.44
C ASN A 45 4.20 -11.84 -1.00
N VAL A 46 3.93 -11.63 0.28
CA VAL A 46 3.47 -10.34 0.81
C VAL A 46 4.51 -9.77 1.76
N TYR A 47 4.95 -8.54 1.48
CA TYR A 47 5.75 -7.76 2.41
C TYR A 47 4.95 -6.53 2.80
N ALA A 48 4.55 -6.42 4.06
CA ALA A 48 3.66 -5.37 4.53
C ALA A 48 4.23 -4.75 5.81
N ILE A 49 4.25 -3.43 5.84
CA ILE A 49 4.85 -2.64 6.92
C ILE A 49 3.94 -1.52 7.36
N GLY A 50 4.16 -1.05 8.57
CA GLY A 50 3.48 0.10 9.12
C GLY A 50 4.37 0.93 10.01
N LEU A 51 3.97 2.16 10.21
CA LEU A 51 4.56 3.07 11.19
C LEU A 51 3.57 3.21 12.35
N LYS A 52 4.05 2.94 13.55
CA LYS A 52 3.23 2.89 14.75
C LYS A 52 3.71 3.89 15.78
N ASN A 53 2.78 4.55 16.44
CA ASN A 53 3.03 5.37 17.60
C ASN A 53 2.03 5.00 18.71
N GLU A 54 1.86 5.86 19.71
CA GLU A 54 0.95 5.61 20.83
C GLU A 54 -0.52 5.48 20.41
N GLU A 55 -0.89 6.05 19.28
CA GLU A 55 -2.25 6.01 18.75
C GLU A 55 -2.52 4.78 17.87
N GLY A 56 -1.54 3.92 17.70
CA GLY A 56 -1.62 2.75 16.83
C GLY A 56 -0.89 2.97 15.52
N ILE A 57 -1.33 2.27 14.46
CA ILE A 57 -0.71 2.38 13.13
C ILE A 57 -1.20 3.65 12.46
N ILE A 58 -0.27 4.55 12.15
CA ILE A 58 -0.58 5.85 11.54
C ILE A 58 -0.31 5.90 10.04
N ALA A 59 0.49 4.98 9.53
CA ALA A 59 0.76 4.85 8.10
C ALA A 59 1.10 3.40 7.81
N CYS A 60 0.79 2.95 6.61
CA CYS A 60 1.10 1.57 6.22
C CYS A 60 1.18 1.43 4.71
N GLY A 61 1.67 0.27 4.28
CA GLY A 61 1.71 -0.10 2.88
C GLY A 61 2.20 -1.52 2.73
N ALA A 62 1.92 -2.11 1.58
CA ALA A 62 2.33 -3.47 1.27
C ALA A 62 2.76 -3.57 -0.18
N ILE A 63 3.63 -4.53 -0.45
CA ILE A 63 3.95 -4.97 -1.80
C ILE A 63 3.65 -6.46 -1.90
N VAL A 64 2.91 -6.83 -2.92
CA VAL A 64 2.52 -8.22 -3.19
C VAL A 64 3.23 -8.66 -4.45
N MET A 65 4.01 -9.74 -4.36
CA MET A 65 4.70 -10.30 -5.52
C MET A 65 3.70 -11.05 -6.37
N GLN A 66 3.61 -10.68 -7.64
CA GLN A 66 2.68 -11.25 -8.60
C GLN A 66 3.43 -11.74 -9.81
N PHE A 67 2.75 -12.51 -10.63
CA PHE A 67 3.28 -12.98 -11.90
C PHE A 67 2.20 -12.87 -12.97
N ASP A 68 2.55 -12.26 -14.07
CA ASP A 68 1.74 -12.22 -15.29
C ASP A 68 2.60 -12.81 -16.40
N THR A 69 3.00 -12.08 -17.41
CA THR A 69 4.00 -12.54 -18.36
C THR A 69 5.41 -12.52 -17.77
N GLN A 70 5.60 -11.72 -16.71
CA GLN A 70 6.84 -11.65 -15.94
C GLN A 70 6.52 -11.30 -14.48
N PRO A 71 7.48 -11.51 -13.57
CA PRO A 71 7.29 -11.11 -12.19
C PRO A 71 7.11 -9.61 -12.05
N TYR A 72 6.22 -9.19 -11.16
CA TYR A 72 6.09 -7.78 -10.78
C TYR A 72 5.65 -7.68 -9.32
N GLY A 73 5.90 -6.53 -8.71
CA GLY A 73 5.38 -6.21 -7.39
C GLY A 73 4.22 -5.25 -7.51
N GLU A 74 3.16 -5.49 -6.77
CA GLU A 74 2.00 -4.60 -6.74
C GLU A 74 1.91 -3.94 -5.39
N ILE A 75 1.89 -2.60 -5.39
CA ILE A 75 1.71 -1.81 -4.17
C ILE A 75 0.23 -1.82 -3.80
N ARG A 76 -0.06 -2.16 -2.55
CA ARG A 76 -1.42 -2.17 -2.00
C ARG A 76 -1.43 -1.59 -0.59
N ARG A 77 -2.59 -1.14 -0.14
CA ARG A 77 -2.83 -0.65 1.22
C ARG A 77 -1.93 0.51 1.65
N LEU A 78 -1.45 1.32 0.70
CA LEU A 78 -0.70 2.53 1.04
C LEU A 78 -1.67 3.56 1.63
N TYR A 79 -1.40 3.96 2.87
CA TYR A 79 -2.32 4.83 3.59
C TYR A 79 -1.60 5.60 4.70
N VAL A 80 -2.01 6.84 4.91
CA VAL A 80 -1.60 7.65 6.05
C VAL A 80 -2.86 8.20 6.70
N LYS A 81 -2.99 8.07 8.01
CA LYS A 81 -4.12 8.63 8.74
C LYS A 81 -4.22 10.14 8.46
N PRO A 82 -5.44 10.69 8.32
CA PRO A 82 -5.61 12.09 7.93
C PRO A 82 -4.82 13.10 8.77
N SER A 83 -4.77 12.91 10.09
CA SER A 83 -4.06 13.82 11.00
C SER A 83 -2.54 13.78 10.86
N TYR A 84 -2.01 12.80 10.13
CA TYR A 84 -0.57 12.63 9.93
C TYR A 84 -0.13 12.91 8.50
N ARG A 85 -1.02 13.38 7.64
CA ARG A 85 -0.71 13.70 6.24
C ARG A 85 0.12 14.97 6.14
N GLY A 86 0.84 15.09 5.01
CA GLY A 86 1.69 16.25 4.76
C GLY A 86 3.04 16.20 5.47
N LYS A 87 3.42 15.05 6.03
CA LYS A 87 4.68 14.87 6.77
C LYS A 87 5.66 13.92 6.09
N GLY A 88 5.38 13.54 4.85
CA GLY A 88 6.26 12.66 4.08
C GLY A 88 6.18 11.18 4.44
N LEU A 89 5.17 10.74 5.17
CA LEU A 89 5.07 9.35 5.62
C LEU A 89 4.78 8.39 4.46
N SER A 90 3.92 8.79 3.51
CA SER A 90 3.66 7.97 2.31
C SER A 90 4.93 7.71 1.53
N ARG A 91 5.74 8.75 1.32
CA ARG A 91 7.03 8.63 0.63
C ARG A 91 7.95 7.69 1.38
N ARG A 92 8.01 7.80 2.69
CA ARG A 92 8.85 6.93 3.52
C ARG A 92 8.45 5.47 3.39
N ILE A 93 7.16 5.18 3.46
CA ILE A 93 6.64 3.81 3.27
C ILE A 93 7.00 3.31 1.87
N MET A 94 6.76 4.10 0.84
CA MET A 94 7.06 3.72 -0.54
C MET A 94 8.54 3.44 -0.74
N GLN A 95 9.42 4.27 -0.18
CA GLN A 95 10.86 4.07 -0.29
C GLN A 95 11.29 2.74 0.33
N ILE A 96 10.71 2.36 1.46
CA ILE A 96 10.99 1.08 2.10
C ILE A 96 10.52 -0.08 1.24
N LEU A 97 9.31 0.01 0.70
CA LEU A 97 8.75 -1.05 -0.16
C LEU A 97 9.55 -1.20 -1.45
N LEU A 98 9.93 -0.09 -2.07
CA LEU A 98 10.73 -0.12 -3.30
C LEU A 98 12.14 -0.66 -3.05
N HIS A 99 12.73 -0.35 -1.90
CA HIS A 99 14.02 -0.90 -1.51
C HIS A 99 13.94 -2.43 -1.36
N HIS A 100 12.89 -2.91 -0.70
CA HIS A 100 12.65 -4.36 -0.56
C HIS A 100 12.51 -5.03 -1.94
N ALA A 101 11.76 -4.42 -2.84
CA ALA A 101 11.59 -4.93 -4.20
C ALA A 101 12.93 -5.02 -4.93
N GLY A 102 13.81 -4.02 -4.76
CA GLY A 102 15.15 -4.04 -5.33
C GLY A 102 16.00 -5.18 -4.78
N GLU A 103 15.93 -5.44 -3.49
CA GLU A 103 16.65 -6.55 -2.86
C GLU A 103 16.16 -7.91 -3.36
N GLU A 104 14.85 -8.02 -3.64
CA GLU A 104 14.25 -9.23 -4.20
C GLU A 104 14.37 -9.32 -5.72
N GLU A 105 15.05 -8.36 -6.35
CA GLU A 105 15.27 -8.30 -7.79
C GLU A 105 13.98 -8.30 -8.61
N ILE A 106 12.94 -7.61 -8.12
CA ILE A 106 11.67 -7.48 -8.81
C ILE A 106 11.81 -6.38 -9.89
N PRO A 107 11.60 -6.73 -11.18
CA PRO A 107 11.92 -5.78 -12.26
C PRO A 107 10.90 -4.67 -12.46
N ILE A 108 9.65 -4.88 -12.08
CA ILE A 108 8.55 -3.95 -12.33
C ILE A 108 7.71 -3.80 -11.07
N ILE A 109 7.36 -2.56 -10.74
CA ILE A 109 6.43 -2.25 -9.67
C ILE A 109 5.20 -1.59 -10.27
N LYS A 110 4.03 -2.08 -9.92
CA LYS A 110 2.75 -1.57 -10.39
C LYS A 110 1.89 -1.15 -9.20
N LEU A 111 0.99 -0.22 -9.45
CA LEU A 111 -0.03 0.14 -8.48
C LEU A 111 -1.28 0.63 -9.20
N GLU A 112 -2.40 0.57 -8.51
CA GLU A 112 -3.66 1.09 -8.98
C GLU A 112 -4.10 2.23 -8.08
N THR A 113 -4.54 3.34 -8.69
CA THR A 113 -5.08 4.48 -7.96
C THR A 113 -6.23 5.07 -8.76
N GLY A 114 -7.16 5.70 -8.07
CA GLY A 114 -8.30 6.33 -8.73
C GLY A 114 -8.09 7.81 -8.98
N PRO A 115 -8.85 8.41 -9.92
CA PRO A 115 -8.68 9.83 -10.28
C PRO A 115 -9.02 10.80 -9.15
N LYS A 116 -9.75 10.35 -8.13
CA LYS A 116 -10.07 11.17 -6.96
C LYS A 116 -8.95 11.24 -5.92
N GLN A 117 -7.88 10.47 -6.11
CA GLN A 117 -6.74 10.39 -5.20
C GLN A 117 -5.56 11.20 -5.75
N ARG A 118 -5.77 12.50 -5.97
CA ARG A 118 -4.80 13.38 -6.63
C ARG A 118 -3.46 13.47 -5.91
N GLN A 119 -3.45 13.51 -4.58
CA GLN A 119 -2.22 13.60 -3.82
C GLN A 119 -1.38 12.34 -3.99
N SER A 120 -2.03 11.18 -4.03
CA SER A 120 -1.36 9.91 -4.28
C SER A 120 -0.76 9.87 -5.69
N ILE A 121 -1.49 10.36 -6.68
CA ILE A 121 -1.00 10.42 -8.07
C ILE A 121 0.26 11.28 -8.15
N HIS A 122 0.27 12.46 -7.50
CA HIS A 122 1.45 13.32 -7.47
C HIS A 122 2.65 12.63 -6.81
N LEU A 123 2.42 11.92 -5.71
CA LEU A 123 3.47 11.16 -5.05
C LEU A 123 4.08 10.12 -6.01
N TYR A 124 3.23 9.35 -6.68
CA TYR A 124 3.70 8.30 -7.58
C TYR A 124 4.47 8.87 -8.76
N GLU A 125 3.98 9.94 -9.37
CA GLU A 125 4.67 10.61 -10.48
C GLU A 125 6.04 11.13 -10.04
N ASN A 126 6.14 11.71 -8.83
CA ASN A 126 7.41 12.19 -8.28
C ASN A 126 8.40 11.06 -8.00
N LEU A 127 7.91 9.85 -7.77
CA LEU A 127 8.75 8.66 -7.59
C LEU A 127 9.12 7.97 -8.91
N GLY A 128 8.68 8.50 -10.03
CA GLY A 128 9.02 7.98 -11.37
C GLY A 128 7.99 7.02 -11.95
N PHE A 129 6.84 6.85 -11.33
CA PHE A 129 5.77 6.03 -11.90
C PHE A 129 5.15 6.73 -13.10
N VAL A 130 4.78 5.95 -14.10
CA VAL A 130 4.06 6.41 -15.28
C VAL A 130 2.75 5.63 -15.42
N GLN A 131 1.76 6.25 -16.05
CA GLN A 131 0.49 5.59 -16.30
C GLN A 131 0.68 4.43 -17.30
N CYS A 132 -0.05 3.36 -17.05
CA CYS A 132 -0.03 2.19 -17.94
C CYS A 132 -1.45 1.66 -18.15
N ALA A 133 -1.58 0.69 -19.05
CA ALA A 133 -2.84 -0.01 -19.26
C ALA A 133 -3.26 -0.76 -17.99
N PRO A 134 -4.57 -1.00 -17.81
CA PRO A 134 -5.04 -1.82 -16.68
C PRO A 134 -4.33 -3.17 -16.65
N PHE A 135 -4.08 -3.65 -15.43
CA PHE A 135 -3.38 -4.91 -15.19
C PHE A 135 -4.09 -5.72 -14.10
N GLY A 136 -3.75 -7.00 -14.01
CA GLY A 136 -4.39 -7.90 -13.07
C GLY A 136 -5.84 -8.18 -13.48
N GLU A 137 -6.70 -8.44 -12.50
CA GLU A 137 -8.13 -8.74 -12.74
C GLU A 137 -9.06 -7.60 -12.39
#